data_9c330991d802daaa60f8b84d6ade9230
#
_entry.id   9c330991d802daaa60f8b84d6ade9230
#
_cell.length_a   1.000
_cell.length_b   1.000
_cell.length_c   1.000
_cell.angle_alpha   90.00
_cell.angle_beta   90.00
_cell.angle_gamma   90.00
#
_symmetry.space_group_name_H-M   'P 1'
#
loop_
_entity.id
_entity.type
_entity.pdbx_description
1 polymer ?
#
loop_
_entity_poly.entity_id
_entity_poly.type
_entity_poly.pdbx_seq_one_letter_code
_entity_poly.pdbx_strand_id
1 'polypeptide(L)'
;MDNKTRKSLDKFYTKKDTAKHLIGVSEEILGVDLTNSPTIEPSAGGGAFSSQLNNVVAYDLYPEIDNVKKQDFLADFTIPNAENRIAIGNPPFGKKGTLALQFLNKCGYLCKAVCFILPSTFKRWSVQSHIDPELRLIYEEDLPLDSFEFDGKPYSLNCVFQIWTREMCEDMENLRISEKPAISHPDLTLWQYNGQEPSK
;
A
#
# COMPACT_ATOMS: atom_id res chain seq x y z
N MET A 1 -2.38 23.98 -6.59
CA MET A 1 -1.14 23.45 -5.95
C MET A 1 -0.09 23.32 -7.04
N ASP A 2 1.13 23.84 -6.83
CA ASP A 2 2.17 23.75 -7.85
C ASP A 2 2.81 22.34 -7.93
N ASN A 3 3.54 22.04 -9.04
CA ASN A 3 4.15 20.73 -9.27
C ASN A 3 5.22 20.35 -8.24
N LYS A 4 5.88 21.34 -7.63
CA LYS A 4 6.89 21.09 -6.61
C LYS A 4 6.24 20.63 -5.31
N THR A 5 5.11 21.23 -4.95
CA THR A 5 4.30 20.84 -3.77
C THR A 5 3.64 19.48 -3.98
N ARG A 6 3.11 19.19 -5.19
CA ARG A 6 2.56 17.85 -5.53
C ARG A 6 3.61 16.76 -5.41
N LYS A 7 4.81 16.98 -5.93
CA LYS A 7 5.92 16.04 -5.86
C LYS A 7 6.45 15.84 -4.43
N SER A 8 6.40 16.90 -3.60
CA SER A 8 6.79 16.83 -2.18
C SER A 8 5.77 16.06 -1.32
N LEU A 9 4.54 15.89 -1.82
CA LEU A 9 3.45 15.15 -1.17
C LEU A 9 3.30 13.72 -1.69
N ASP A 10 4.24 13.23 -2.50
CA ASP A 10 4.16 11.90 -3.16
C ASP A 10 2.85 11.69 -3.94
N LYS A 11 2.31 12.75 -4.59
CA LYS A 11 1.05 12.70 -5.33
C LYS A 11 1.26 12.11 -6.74
N PHE A 12 1.38 10.81 -6.81
CA PHE A 12 1.27 10.05 -8.06
C PHE A 12 -0.13 9.42 -8.11
N TYR A 13 -0.78 9.54 -9.24
CA TYR A 13 -2.13 9.03 -9.41
C TYR A 13 -2.09 7.64 -10.03
N THR A 14 -2.78 6.73 -9.39
CA THR A 14 -3.02 5.39 -9.96
C THR A 14 -3.94 5.50 -11.16
N LYS A 15 -3.60 4.87 -12.27
CA LYS A 15 -4.49 4.80 -13.44
C LYS A 15 -5.76 4.04 -13.08
N LYS A 16 -6.89 4.46 -13.66
CA LYS A 16 -8.20 3.81 -13.40
C LYS A 16 -8.21 2.33 -13.78
N ASP A 17 -7.54 1.95 -14.87
CA ASP A 17 -7.46 0.54 -15.29
C ASP A 17 -6.62 -0.28 -14.32
N THR A 18 -5.53 0.29 -13.78
CA THR A 18 -4.75 -0.35 -12.71
C THR A 18 -5.63 -0.54 -11.46
N ALA A 19 -6.34 0.50 -11.02
CA ALA A 19 -7.22 0.38 -9.86
C ALA A 19 -8.33 -0.67 -10.08
N LYS A 20 -8.91 -0.73 -11.29
CA LYS A 20 -9.91 -1.74 -11.67
C LYS A 20 -9.36 -3.17 -11.59
N HIS A 21 -8.15 -3.39 -12.12
CA HIS A 21 -7.46 -4.68 -12.01
C HIS A 21 -7.28 -5.08 -10.54
N LEU A 22 -6.78 -4.17 -9.70
CA LEU A 22 -6.49 -4.45 -8.30
C LEU A 22 -7.75 -4.66 -7.44
N ILE A 23 -8.87 -4.02 -7.79
CA ILE A 23 -10.18 -4.32 -7.20
C ILE A 23 -10.54 -5.77 -7.52
N GLY A 24 -10.47 -6.19 -8.80
CA GLY A 24 -10.78 -7.57 -9.21
C GLY A 24 -9.87 -8.61 -8.55
N VAL A 25 -8.57 -8.35 -8.44
CA VAL A 25 -7.63 -9.20 -7.68
C VAL A 25 -8.04 -9.31 -6.22
N SER A 26 -8.41 -8.19 -5.59
CA SER A 26 -8.84 -8.19 -4.18
C SER A 26 -10.15 -8.99 -3.99
N GLU A 27 -11.08 -8.91 -4.94
CA GLU A 27 -12.33 -9.69 -4.93
C GLU A 27 -12.04 -11.20 -5.00
N GLU A 28 -11.14 -11.60 -5.90
CA GLU A 28 -10.74 -13.00 -6.08
C GLU A 28 -10.05 -13.55 -4.82
N ILE A 29 -9.04 -12.85 -4.30
CA ILE A 29 -8.23 -13.32 -3.16
C ILE A 29 -9.03 -13.32 -1.86
N LEU A 30 -9.88 -12.31 -1.63
CA LEU A 30 -10.68 -12.21 -0.40
C LEU A 30 -12.02 -12.95 -0.47
N GLY A 31 -12.42 -13.41 -1.66
CA GLY A 31 -13.70 -14.10 -1.87
C GLY A 31 -14.91 -13.20 -1.61
N VAL A 32 -14.82 -11.90 -1.91
CA VAL A 32 -15.88 -10.91 -1.65
C VAL A 32 -16.20 -10.09 -2.90
N ASP A 33 -17.42 -9.55 -2.98
CA ASP A 33 -17.76 -8.49 -3.94
C ASP A 33 -17.30 -7.14 -3.37
N LEU A 34 -16.06 -6.75 -3.65
CA LEU A 34 -15.47 -5.53 -3.10
C LEU A 34 -16.17 -4.27 -3.61
N THR A 35 -16.70 -4.32 -4.83
CA THR A 35 -17.44 -3.21 -5.44
C THR A 35 -18.64 -2.78 -4.58
N ASN A 36 -19.32 -3.72 -3.94
CA ASN A 36 -20.49 -3.46 -3.09
C ASN A 36 -20.21 -3.61 -1.57
N SER A 37 -19.08 -4.20 -1.20
CA SER A 37 -18.69 -4.37 0.20
C SER A 37 -18.31 -3.03 0.86
N PRO A 38 -18.45 -2.91 2.18
CA PRO A 38 -17.97 -1.74 2.90
C PRO A 38 -16.45 -1.58 2.75
N THR A 39 -16.00 -0.47 2.16
CA THR A 39 -14.59 -0.18 1.91
C THR A 39 -14.17 1.17 2.49
N ILE A 40 -12.86 1.34 2.65
CA ILE A 40 -12.21 2.61 3.00
C ILE A 40 -11.08 2.87 2.01
N GLU A 41 -11.05 4.08 1.44
CA GLU A 41 -9.87 4.59 0.73
C GLU A 41 -9.24 5.71 1.56
N PRO A 42 -8.10 5.48 2.23
CA PRO A 42 -7.56 6.41 3.24
C PRO A 42 -6.80 7.60 2.65
N SER A 43 -6.52 7.58 1.35
CA SER A 43 -5.79 8.62 0.61
C SER A 43 -6.24 8.62 -0.84
N ALA A 44 -7.47 9.11 -1.07
CA ALA A 44 -8.16 8.90 -2.34
C ALA A 44 -7.65 9.77 -3.50
N GLY A 45 -7.05 10.94 -3.22
CA GLY A 45 -6.57 11.85 -4.25
C GLY A 45 -7.64 12.16 -5.29
N GLY A 46 -7.41 11.75 -6.53
CA GLY A 46 -8.35 11.87 -7.66
C GLY A 46 -9.39 10.75 -7.75
N GLY A 47 -9.48 9.85 -6.76
CA GLY A 47 -10.54 8.84 -6.67
C GLY A 47 -10.39 7.64 -7.62
N ALA A 48 -9.19 7.19 -7.90
CA ALA A 48 -8.95 6.08 -8.82
C ALA A 48 -9.68 4.79 -8.39
N PHE A 49 -9.69 4.50 -7.09
CA PHE A 49 -10.42 3.37 -6.51
C PHE A 49 -11.85 3.75 -6.14
N SER A 50 -12.05 4.82 -5.36
CA SER A 50 -13.37 5.20 -4.82
C SER A 50 -14.42 5.47 -5.90
N SER A 51 -14.02 5.90 -7.10
CA SER A 51 -14.95 6.09 -8.22
C SER A 51 -15.49 4.78 -8.81
N GLN A 52 -14.95 3.64 -8.42
CA GLN A 52 -15.32 2.30 -8.90
C GLN A 52 -16.00 1.44 -7.82
N LEU A 53 -16.19 1.98 -6.61
CA LEU A 53 -16.76 1.30 -5.46
C LEU A 53 -18.07 1.96 -5.02
N ASN A 54 -19.10 1.15 -4.78
CA ASN A 54 -20.43 1.65 -4.44
C ASN A 54 -20.61 1.98 -2.95
N ASN A 55 -19.84 1.31 -2.06
CA ASN A 55 -19.97 1.45 -0.60
C ASN A 55 -18.63 1.84 0.03
N VAL A 56 -18.03 2.91 -0.46
CA VAL A 56 -16.73 3.41 -0.02
C VAL A 56 -16.86 4.66 0.85
N VAL A 57 -16.05 4.74 1.89
CA VAL A 57 -15.76 5.99 2.61
C VAL A 57 -14.34 6.41 2.26
N ALA A 58 -14.21 7.50 1.52
CA ALA A 58 -12.92 7.98 1.02
C ALA A 58 -12.46 9.21 1.79
N TYR A 59 -11.17 9.25 2.11
CA TYR A 59 -10.51 10.34 2.82
C TYR A 59 -9.29 10.84 2.03
N ASP A 60 -8.98 12.09 2.16
CA ASP A 60 -7.70 12.67 1.72
C ASP A 60 -7.40 13.94 2.53
N LEU A 61 -6.12 14.25 2.71
CA LEU A 61 -5.69 15.49 3.34
C LEU A 61 -6.03 16.71 2.46
N TYR A 62 -6.00 16.53 1.14
CA TYR A 62 -6.31 17.53 0.11
C TYR A 62 -7.23 16.93 -0.96
N PRO A 63 -8.54 16.75 -0.68
CA PRO A 63 -9.49 16.17 -1.61
C PRO A 63 -9.52 16.89 -2.95
N GLU A 64 -9.63 16.13 -4.04
CA GLU A 64 -9.70 16.66 -5.40
C GLU A 64 -11.08 16.40 -6.05
N ILE A 65 -11.93 15.60 -5.39
CA ILE A 65 -13.30 15.28 -5.83
C ILE A 65 -14.27 15.38 -4.65
N ASP A 66 -15.54 15.69 -4.94
CA ASP A 66 -16.54 16.02 -3.93
C ASP A 66 -16.87 14.89 -2.94
N ASN A 67 -16.77 13.64 -3.38
CA ASN A 67 -17.11 12.47 -2.55
C ASN A 67 -16.01 12.07 -1.56
N VAL A 68 -14.87 12.75 -1.54
CA VAL A 68 -13.74 12.49 -0.65
C VAL A 68 -13.78 13.44 0.54
N LYS A 69 -13.77 12.91 1.74
CA LYS A 69 -13.78 13.69 2.97
C LYS A 69 -12.38 14.25 3.26
N LYS A 70 -12.30 15.56 3.55
CA LYS A 70 -11.05 16.16 4.00
C LYS A 70 -10.73 15.70 5.41
N GLN A 71 -9.70 14.87 5.55
CA GLN A 71 -9.26 14.30 6.82
C GLN A 71 -7.79 13.92 6.76
N ASP A 72 -7.03 14.23 7.80
CA ASP A 72 -5.75 13.56 8.05
C ASP A 72 -6.05 12.14 8.56
N PHE A 73 -5.83 11.16 7.71
CA PHE A 73 -6.14 9.77 8.06
C PHE A 73 -5.29 9.25 9.21
N LEU A 74 -4.09 9.79 9.43
CA LEU A 74 -3.22 9.37 10.54
C LEU A 74 -3.57 10.03 11.88
N ALA A 75 -4.37 11.11 11.88
CA ALA A 75 -4.90 11.70 13.10
C ALA A 75 -5.93 10.80 13.80
N ASP A 76 -6.21 11.08 15.05
CA ASP A 76 -7.24 10.37 15.80
C ASP A 76 -8.65 10.85 15.39
N PHE A 77 -9.42 9.93 14.84
CA PHE A 77 -10.85 10.13 14.53
C PHE A 77 -11.57 8.77 14.42
N THR A 78 -12.87 8.80 14.54
CA THR A 78 -13.68 7.59 14.47
C THR A 78 -14.15 7.32 13.05
N ILE A 79 -13.95 6.09 12.58
CA ILE A 79 -14.48 5.57 11.34
C ILE A 79 -15.59 4.57 11.68
N PRO A 80 -16.86 4.87 11.35
CA PRO A 80 -17.97 3.98 11.70
C PRO A 80 -17.81 2.59 11.06
N ASN A 81 -17.94 1.54 11.86
CA ASN A 81 -17.86 0.13 11.45
C ASN A 81 -16.57 -0.20 10.67
N ALA A 82 -15.44 0.38 11.08
CA ALA A 82 -14.16 0.18 10.41
C ALA A 82 -13.75 -1.30 10.41
N GLU A 83 -14.06 -2.03 11.48
CA GLU A 83 -13.81 -3.46 11.66
C GLU A 83 -14.48 -4.36 10.61
N ASN A 84 -15.53 -3.86 9.95
CA ASN A 84 -16.26 -4.55 8.88
C ASN A 84 -15.84 -4.12 7.48
N ARG A 85 -14.88 -3.20 7.36
CA ARG A 85 -14.44 -2.61 6.10
C ARG A 85 -13.12 -3.23 5.60
N ILE A 86 -12.91 -3.13 4.31
CA ILE A 86 -11.66 -3.44 3.64
C ILE A 86 -11.01 -2.12 3.22
N ALA A 87 -9.77 -1.90 3.61
CA ALA A 87 -9.01 -0.76 3.16
C ALA A 87 -8.38 -1.06 1.80
N ILE A 88 -8.56 -0.14 0.82
CA ILE A 88 -7.95 -0.27 -0.50
C ILE A 88 -7.43 1.09 -0.96
N GLY A 89 -6.32 1.12 -1.68
CA GLY A 89 -5.80 2.37 -2.22
C GLY A 89 -4.29 2.41 -2.43
N ASN A 90 -3.82 3.61 -2.72
CA ASN A 90 -2.41 3.94 -2.89
C ASN A 90 -2.03 5.01 -1.85
N PRO A 91 -1.60 4.63 -0.63
CA PRO A 91 -1.21 5.59 0.40
C PRO A 91 0.04 6.36 0.01
N PRO A 92 0.25 7.59 0.54
CA PRO A 92 1.49 8.32 0.34
C PRO A 92 2.67 7.54 0.91
N PHE A 93 3.77 7.44 0.15
CA PHE A 93 4.90 6.61 0.57
C PHE A 93 5.74 7.26 1.67
N GLY A 94 5.97 8.58 1.55
CA GLY A 94 6.85 9.31 2.45
C GLY A 94 8.32 8.91 2.30
N LYS A 95 9.17 9.48 3.15
CA LYS A 95 10.59 9.16 3.12
C LYS A 95 10.84 7.67 3.46
N LYS A 96 11.43 6.93 2.53
CA LYS A 96 11.72 5.48 2.70
C LYS A 96 10.49 4.61 3.02
N GLY A 97 9.29 5.02 2.59
CA GLY A 97 8.06 4.26 2.81
C GLY A 97 7.44 4.40 4.21
N THR A 98 7.90 5.36 5.03
CA THR A 98 7.44 5.48 6.43
C THR A 98 5.97 5.84 6.54
N LEU A 99 5.42 6.68 5.64
CA LEU A 99 4.00 7.00 5.66
C LEU A 99 3.17 5.78 5.24
N ALA A 100 3.54 5.10 4.16
CA ALA A 100 2.85 3.89 3.73
C ALA A 100 2.79 2.83 4.84
N LEU A 101 3.86 2.68 5.63
CA LEU A 101 3.89 1.78 6.78
C LEU A 101 2.90 2.21 7.88
N GLN A 102 2.80 3.50 8.17
CA GLN A 102 1.84 4.02 9.15
C GLN A 102 0.40 3.80 8.69
N PHE A 103 0.10 4.05 7.40
CA PHE A 103 -1.21 3.78 6.82
C PHE A 103 -1.56 2.29 6.86
N LEU A 104 -0.61 1.42 6.49
CA LEU A 104 -0.81 -0.03 6.54
C LEU A 104 -1.13 -0.51 7.96
N ASN A 105 -0.33 -0.13 8.95
CA ASN A 105 -0.54 -0.52 10.34
C ASN A 105 -1.86 0.02 10.90
N LYS A 106 -2.21 1.29 10.61
CA LYS A 106 -3.48 1.86 11.06
C LYS A 106 -4.67 1.16 10.42
N CYS A 107 -4.64 0.91 9.10
CA CYS A 107 -5.71 0.18 8.43
C CYS A 107 -5.76 -1.28 8.88
N GLY A 108 -4.62 -1.93 9.08
CA GLY A 108 -4.55 -3.29 9.60
C GLY A 108 -5.10 -3.45 11.01
N TYR A 109 -4.99 -2.41 11.85
CA TYR A 109 -5.64 -2.39 13.16
C TYR A 109 -7.16 -2.18 13.06
N LEU A 110 -7.61 -1.33 12.13
CA LEU A 110 -9.01 -0.90 12.04
C LEU A 110 -9.89 -1.81 11.17
N CYS A 111 -9.33 -2.40 10.11
CA CYS A 111 -10.10 -3.04 9.04
C CYS A 111 -9.88 -4.56 9.00
N LYS A 112 -10.76 -5.28 8.32
CA LYS A 112 -10.64 -6.72 8.09
C LYS A 112 -9.42 -7.08 7.25
N ALA A 113 -9.21 -6.32 6.18
CA ALA A 113 -8.10 -6.50 5.27
C ALA A 113 -7.60 -5.15 4.73
N VAL A 114 -6.37 -5.15 4.23
CA VAL A 114 -5.69 -3.99 3.64
C VAL A 114 -5.13 -4.38 2.28
N CYS A 115 -5.59 -3.74 1.23
CA CYS A 115 -5.25 -3.97 -0.17
C CYS A 115 -4.54 -2.72 -0.71
N PHE A 116 -3.22 -2.64 -0.54
CA PHE A 116 -2.47 -1.41 -0.83
C PHE A 116 -1.43 -1.56 -1.92
N ILE A 117 -1.30 -0.51 -2.73
CA ILE A 117 -0.11 -0.26 -3.53
C ILE A 117 0.97 0.30 -2.60
N LEU A 118 2.13 -0.34 -2.59
CA LEU A 118 3.24 -0.04 -1.68
C LEU A 118 4.56 0.04 -2.46
N PRO A 119 5.58 0.77 -1.98
CA PRO A 119 6.90 0.70 -2.58
C PRO A 119 7.45 -0.74 -2.60
N SER A 120 8.21 -1.12 -3.63
CA SER A 120 8.81 -2.46 -3.75
C SER A 120 9.70 -2.85 -2.55
N THR A 121 10.13 -1.87 -1.74
CA THR A 121 10.86 -2.11 -0.49
C THR A 121 10.06 -2.89 0.54
N PHE A 122 8.70 -2.92 0.42
CA PHE A 122 7.82 -3.71 1.29
C PHE A 122 7.97 -5.23 1.09
N LYS A 123 8.65 -5.66 0.03
CA LYS A 123 9.08 -7.05 -0.16
C LYS A 123 10.24 -7.45 0.76
N ARG A 124 10.87 -6.51 1.47
CA ARG A 124 12.06 -6.78 2.29
C ARG A 124 11.68 -7.05 3.75
N TRP A 125 12.34 -8.02 4.35
CA TRP A 125 12.24 -8.28 5.78
C TRP A 125 12.39 -7.01 6.64
N SER A 126 13.36 -6.13 6.30
CA SER A 126 13.62 -4.90 7.06
C SER A 126 12.47 -3.92 7.11
N VAL A 127 11.50 -4.00 6.20
CA VAL A 127 10.25 -3.23 6.22
C VAL A 127 9.16 -4.05 6.89
N GLN A 128 8.99 -5.30 6.48
CA GLN A 128 7.96 -6.20 7.01
C GLN A 128 8.09 -6.44 8.52
N SER A 129 9.30 -6.39 9.07
CA SER A 129 9.52 -6.49 10.52
C SER A 129 8.92 -5.35 11.34
N HIS A 130 8.53 -4.23 10.71
CA HIS A 130 7.85 -3.09 11.35
C HIS A 130 6.33 -3.09 11.12
N ILE A 131 5.81 -4.03 10.33
CA ILE A 131 4.38 -4.23 10.17
C ILE A 131 3.87 -5.00 11.39
N ASP A 132 2.67 -4.66 11.85
CA ASP A 132 2.01 -5.33 12.98
C ASP A 132 2.15 -6.87 12.85
N PRO A 133 2.67 -7.56 13.89
CA PRO A 133 2.96 -8.98 13.83
C PRO A 133 1.72 -9.86 13.63
N GLU A 134 0.53 -9.37 13.95
CA GLU A 134 -0.73 -10.09 13.73
C GLU A 134 -1.20 -10.06 12.27
N LEU A 135 -0.66 -9.14 11.45
CA LEU A 135 -0.99 -9.08 10.04
C LEU A 135 -0.23 -10.15 9.24
N ARG A 136 -0.97 -10.85 8.39
CA ARG A 136 -0.45 -11.83 7.43
C ARG A 136 -0.49 -11.23 6.03
N LEU A 137 0.55 -11.45 5.26
CA LEU A 137 0.59 -11.16 3.84
C LEU A 137 0.02 -12.37 3.10
N ILE A 138 -1.11 -12.21 2.45
CA ILE A 138 -1.81 -13.30 1.74
C ILE A 138 -1.72 -13.20 0.22
N TYR A 139 -1.32 -12.04 -0.29
CA TYR A 139 -1.11 -11.83 -1.74
C TYR A 139 -0.08 -10.75 -2.00
N GLU A 140 0.74 -10.95 -3.04
CA GLU A 140 1.71 -9.97 -3.53
C GLU A 140 1.87 -10.08 -5.04
N GLU A 141 1.83 -8.94 -5.75
CA GLU A 141 2.19 -8.85 -7.16
C GLU A 141 3.00 -7.59 -7.47
N ASP A 142 3.95 -7.66 -8.40
CA ASP A 142 4.68 -6.50 -8.91
C ASP A 142 3.81 -5.73 -9.90
N LEU A 143 3.70 -4.41 -9.72
CA LEU A 143 2.93 -3.59 -10.65
C LEU A 143 3.74 -3.24 -11.91
N PRO A 144 3.08 -3.18 -13.09
CA PRO A 144 3.69 -2.60 -14.29
C PRO A 144 4.19 -1.19 -14.05
N LEU A 145 5.34 -0.84 -14.64
CA LEU A 145 5.97 0.48 -14.46
C LEU A 145 5.10 1.65 -14.92
N ASP A 146 4.15 1.39 -15.80
CA ASP A 146 3.21 2.38 -16.34
C ASP A 146 1.87 2.47 -15.58
N SER A 147 1.79 1.90 -14.38
CA SER A 147 0.58 1.89 -13.53
C SER A 147 0.18 3.27 -13.00
N PHE A 148 1.03 4.26 -13.13
CA PHE A 148 0.85 5.59 -12.55
C PHE A 148 0.92 6.69 -13.60
N GLU A 149 0.37 7.85 -13.23
CA GLU A 149 0.50 9.10 -13.97
C GLU A 149 0.83 10.27 -13.05
N PHE A 150 1.54 11.25 -13.60
CA PHE A 150 1.84 12.53 -12.97
C PHE A 150 1.68 13.63 -14.01
N ASP A 151 0.83 14.64 -13.73
CA ASP A 151 0.47 15.71 -14.68
C ASP A 151 -0.02 15.16 -16.05
N GLY A 152 -0.83 14.10 -16.03
CA GLY A 152 -1.37 13.48 -17.25
C GLY A 152 -0.34 12.74 -18.10
N LYS A 153 0.87 12.48 -17.58
CA LYS A 153 1.93 11.72 -18.25
C LYS A 153 2.20 10.42 -17.49
N PRO A 154 2.51 9.33 -18.20
CA PRO A 154 2.94 8.10 -17.55
C PRO A 154 4.12 8.36 -16.60
N TYR A 155 4.04 7.80 -15.41
CA TYR A 155 5.09 7.90 -14.40
C TYR A 155 5.49 6.52 -13.90
N SER A 156 6.78 6.20 -13.99
CA SER A 156 7.30 4.89 -13.62
C SER A 156 7.72 4.83 -12.17
N LEU A 157 7.09 3.92 -11.42
CA LEU A 157 7.43 3.61 -10.03
C LEU A 157 7.54 2.10 -9.85
N ASN A 158 8.54 1.67 -9.10
CA ASN A 158 8.66 0.28 -8.68
C ASN A 158 7.78 0.06 -7.44
N CYS A 159 6.61 -0.49 -7.66
CA CYS A 159 5.63 -0.75 -6.63
C CYS A 159 5.16 -2.20 -6.66
N VAL A 160 4.63 -2.63 -5.54
CA VAL A 160 3.95 -3.91 -5.36
C VAL A 160 2.53 -3.66 -4.87
N PHE A 161 1.62 -4.52 -5.23
CA PHE A 161 0.32 -4.60 -4.58
C PHE A 161 0.37 -5.73 -3.58
N GLN A 162 -0.06 -5.45 -2.35
CA GLN A 162 -0.08 -6.43 -1.27
C GLN A 162 -1.43 -6.45 -0.59
N ILE A 163 -1.90 -7.66 -0.23
CA ILE A 163 -3.10 -7.86 0.58
C ILE A 163 -2.68 -8.44 1.93
N TRP A 164 -3.05 -7.71 2.99
CA TRP A 164 -2.77 -8.05 4.38
C TRP A 164 -4.07 -8.25 5.14
N THR A 165 -4.13 -9.24 6.03
CA THR A 165 -5.30 -9.52 6.89
C THR A 165 -4.89 -10.07 8.24
N ARG A 166 -5.77 -9.89 9.25
CA ARG A 166 -5.69 -10.58 10.55
C ARG A 166 -6.51 -11.87 10.57
N GLU A 167 -7.43 -12.03 9.63
CA GLU A 167 -8.31 -13.18 9.59
C GLU A 167 -7.51 -14.45 9.25
N MET A 168 -7.78 -15.50 10.03
CA MET A 168 -7.18 -16.82 9.83
C MET A 168 -8.02 -17.57 8.80
N CYS A 169 -7.54 -17.66 7.57
CA CYS A 169 -8.06 -18.64 6.61
C CYS A 169 -7.09 -19.83 6.61
N GLU A 170 -7.57 -21.02 6.96
CA GLU A 170 -6.73 -22.22 7.10
C GLU A 170 -6.00 -22.58 5.81
N ASP A 171 -6.56 -22.19 4.65
CA ASP A 171 -6.02 -22.52 3.33
C ASP A 171 -5.12 -21.42 2.74
N MET A 172 -4.91 -20.28 3.42
CA MET A 172 -4.09 -19.18 2.89
C MET A 172 -2.66 -19.22 3.46
N GLU A 173 -1.68 -19.34 2.57
CA GLU A 173 -0.27 -19.23 2.93
C GLU A 173 0.06 -17.81 3.42
N ASN A 174 0.86 -17.72 4.48
CA ASN A 174 1.41 -16.44 4.91
C ASN A 174 2.74 -16.17 4.19
N LEU A 175 2.70 -15.29 3.21
CA LEU A 175 3.87 -14.89 2.40
C LEU A 175 4.82 -13.94 3.14
N ARG A 176 4.48 -13.53 4.36
CA ARG A 176 5.30 -12.59 5.14
C ARG A 176 6.66 -13.21 5.47
N ILE A 177 7.71 -12.43 5.27
CA ILE A 177 9.07 -12.81 5.68
C ILE A 177 9.19 -12.62 7.20
N SER A 178 9.09 -13.73 7.95
CA SER A 178 9.12 -13.74 9.41
C SER A 178 10.55 -13.70 9.98
N GLU A 179 11.52 -14.30 9.28
CA GLU A 179 12.89 -14.43 9.74
C GLU A 179 13.83 -13.45 9.04
N LYS A 180 14.76 -12.90 9.81
CA LYS A 180 15.80 -12.05 9.25
C LYS A 180 16.70 -12.87 8.33
N PRO A 181 16.85 -12.49 7.03
CA PRO A 181 17.78 -13.17 6.14
C PRO A 181 19.21 -13.17 6.68
N ALA A 182 19.93 -14.26 6.47
CA ALA A 182 21.34 -14.34 6.80
C ALA A 182 22.12 -13.26 6.05
N ILE A 183 23.00 -12.55 6.74
CA ILE A 183 23.85 -11.49 6.15
C ILE A 183 25.22 -12.02 5.69
N SER A 184 25.51 -13.29 5.96
CA SER A 184 26.73 -13.96 5.56
C SER A 184 26.42 -15.33 4.96
N HIS A 185 27.24 -15.78 4.03
CA HIS A 185 27.18 -17.11 3.44
C HIS A 185 28.57 -17.76 3.56
N PRO A 186 28.67 -19.06 3.90
CA PRO A 186 29.98 -19.71 4.09
C PRO A 186 30.87 -19.66 2.84
N ASP A 187 30.23 -19.73 1.67
CA ASP A 187 30.95 -19.82 0.37
C ASP A 187 31.00 -18.49 -0.40
N LEU A 188 30.45 -17.39 0.15
CA LEU A 188 30.35 -16.11 -0.55
C LEU A 188 30.61 -14.93 0.38
N THR A 189 31.58 -14.09 -0.03
CA THR A 189 31.82 -12.79 0.61
C THR A 189 31.52 -11.67 -0.39
N LEU A 190 30.59 -10.78 -0.06
CA LEU A 190 30.26 -9.60 -0.84
C LEU A 190 31.01 -8.38 -0.30
N TRP A 191 31.74 -7.71 -1.16
CA TRP A 191 32.44 -6.47 -0.85
C TRP A 191 31.71 -5.31 -1.52
N GLN A 192 31.34 -4.30 -0.74
CA GLN A 192 30.83 -3.05 -1.30
C GLN A 192 32.03 -2.16 -1.66
N TYR A 193 32.22 -1.92 -2.94
CA TYR A 193 33.25 -1.00 -3.41
C TYR A 193 32.79 0.44 -3.25
N ASN A 194 33.35 1.17 -2.32
CA ASN A 194 33.05 2.58 -2.05
C ASN A 194 34.04 3.56 -2.71
N GLY A 195 34.83 3.10 -3.69
CA GLY A 195 35.83 3.91 -4.35
C GLY A 195 37.15 4.12 -3.54
N GLN A 196 37.25 3.52 -2.37
CA GLN A 196 38.47 3.48 -1.55
C GLN A 196 38.97 2.05 -1.50
N GLU A 197 40.29 1.86 -1.68
CA GLU A 197 40.90 0.53 -1.53
C GLU A 197 40.64 0.01 -0.09
N PRO A 198 40.37 -1.31 0.09
CA PRO A 198 40.24 -1.88 1.42
C PRO A 198 41.55 -1.67 2.17
N SER A 199 41.48 -1.04 3.32
CA SER A 199 42.63 -0.96 4.24
C SER A 199 43.03 -2.38 4.60
N LYS A 200 44.31 -2.67 4.38
CA LYS A 200 44.96 -3.95 4.69
C LYS A 200 44.91 -4.27 6.17
#